data_39598b5e601a7f2696a2b9622ad62c38
#
_entry.id   39598b5e601a7f2696a2b9622ad62c38
#
_cell.length_a   1.000
_cell.length_b   1.000
_cell.length_c   1.000
_cell.angle_alpha   90.00
_cell.angle_beta   90.00
_cell.angle_gamma   90.00
#
_symmetry.space_group_name_H-M   'P 1'
#
loop_
_entity.id
_entity.type
_entity.pdbx_description
1 polymer ?
#
loop_
_entity_poly.entity_id
_entity_poly.type
_entity_poly.pdbx_seq_one_letter_code
_entity_poly.pdbx_strand_id
1 'polypeptide(L)'
;MIFNYDVIVIGGGHAGCEAATAAARMGAKTCLVTMDMNKIGQMSCNPAIGGIAKGQIVREIDALGGEMGLVTDATSIQFRMLNRGKGPAVWSPRAQCDRGKFIWEWRTRLDRVDGLDIWQDEACELLVENGEAVGVETVWGVTFRAKAVIITAGTFLNGLMHVGRKQVPGGRCAEPAVLHFTESITRHGITSQRMKTGTPVRIDRRSVHFEDIECQPGETDYHGFSYMTAPRHLQQLPCWTTYTNKEVHDTLRAAIAESPLYNGQIKSTGPRYCPSIETKLVTFPDKDQHPLFLEPEGEDTNEMYLNGFSSSMPMDVQLAALRKIKAFRDIKVYRPGYAIEYDYFDPTQLKPSLESKIVKGLFFAGQVNGTTGYEEAGGQGTMAGINAALLCGGSEPYIMKRDEGYIGVLIDDLTTKGVDEPYRMFTSRAEYRILLRQDNADARLTEKAYQLGLASRERYDHWLKKKAEIERIVKFCDTTNVKPRDVNAALESFGTTPMQFGATISSLIARPQLSIKQLASAIAPLRAALDIDDARREEIIEAAEILIKYDGYIKRERQIADKMHRLEDIRIKGHFNYNELHEISTEGRQKLMRINPETLGQASRIPGVSPSDINVLLVLMHR
;
A
#
# COMPACT_ATOMS: atom_id res chain seq x y z
N MET A 1 -9.89 34.58 10.93
CA MET A 1 -10.53 33.62 11.88
C MET A 1 -9.46 32.60 12.27
N ILE A 2 -9.34 32.26 13.55
CA ILE A 2 -8.29 31.35 14.04
C ILE A 2 -8.96 30.16 14.74
N PHE A 3 -8.62 28.93 14.33
CA PHE A 3 -9.02 27.68 14.98
C PHE A 3 -7.82 26.98 15.60
N ASN A 4 -8.03 26.26 16.70
CA ASN A 4 -6.99 25.53 17.40
C ASN A 4 -7.29 24.03 17.44
N TYR A 5 -6.32 23.25 17.01
CA TYR A 5 -6.32 21.78 16.99
C TYR A 5 -5.00 21.25 17.57
N ASP A 6 -4.91 19.95 17.79
CA ASP A 6 -3.64 19.29 18.06
C ASP A 6 -2.96 18.89 16.76
N VAL A 7 -3.73 18.35 15.82
CA VAL A 7 -3.24 17.88 14.51
C VAL A 7 -4.06 18.47 13.37
N ILE A 8 -3.37 18.95 12.33
CA ILE A 8 -3.99 19.36 11.07
C ILE A 8 -3.47 18.47 9.96
N VAL A 9 -4.39 17.93 9.15
CA VAL A 9 -4.08 17.09 7.98
C VAL A 9 -4.50 17.83 6.73
N ILE A 10 -3.56 17.99 5.77
CA ILE A 10 -3.80 18.71 4.51
C ILE A 10 -3.94 17.70 3.38
N GLY A 11 -5.16 17.61 2.82
CA GLY A 11 -5.50 16.72 1.71
C GLY A 11 -6.33 15.52 2.12
N GLY A 12 -7.54 15.38 1.55
CA GLY A 12 -8.51 14.30 1.82
C GLY A 12 -8.32 13.04 0.97
N GLY A 13 -7.09 12.73 0.51
CA GLY A 13 -6.77 11.46 -0.15
C GLY A 13 -6.62 10.29 0.83
N HIS A 14 -6.23 9.10 0.34
CA HIS A 14 -6.11 7.90 1.18
C HIS A 14 -5.16 8.10 2.38
N ALA A 15 -4.03 8.79 2.18
CA ALA A 15 -3.12 9.11 3.28
C ALA A 15 -3.76 10.05 4.31
N GLY A 16 -4.47 11.09 3.84
CA GLY A 16 -5.11 12.05 4.74
C GLY A 16 -6.26 11.47 5.52
N CYS A 17 -7.08 10.63 4.88
CA CYS A 17 -8.17 9.92 5.56
C CYS A 17 -7.66 9.04 6.70
N GLU A 18 -6.64 8.23 6.44
CA GLU A 18 -6.04 7.36 7.46
C GLU A 18 -5.30 8.16 8.54
N ALA A 19 -4.57 9.21 8.16
CA ALA A 19 -3.85 10.06 9.13
C ALA A 19 -4.81 10.77 10.08
N ALA A 20 -5.89 11.36 9.55
CA ALA A 20 -6.89 12.06 10.34
C ALA A 20 -7.63 11.12 11.29
N THR A 21 -8.04 9.94 10.79
CA THR A 21 -8.68 8.90 11.60
C THR A 21 -7.76 8.42 12.72
N ALA A 22 -6.49 8.12 12.41
CA ALA A 22 -5.54 7.63 13.39
C ALA A 22 -5.28 8.66 14.49
N ALA A 23 -5.02 9.92 14.12
CA ALA A 23 -4.76 10.98 15.09
C ALA A 23 -5.98 11.24 16.01
N ALA A 24 -7.18 11.33 15.43
CA ALA A 24 -8.40 11.58 16.20
C ALA A 24 -8.74 10.42 17.16
N ARG A 25 -8.64 9.17 16.71
CA ARG A 25 -8.89 7.99 17.56
C ARG A 25 -7.92 7.85 18.71
N MET A 26 -6.69 8.34 18.55
CA MET A 26 -5.71 8.41 19.64
C MET A 26 -5.93 9.62 20.57
N GLY A 27 -7.04 10.36 20.42
CA GLY A 27 -7.48 11.43 21.30
C GLY A 27 -6.95 12.83 20.94
N ALA A 28 -6.26 12.99 19.81
CA ALA A 28 -5.85 14.32 19.34
C ALA A 28 -7.04 15.04 18.67
N LYS A 29 -7.30 16.28 19.06
CA LYS A 29 -8.27 17.12 18.34
C LYS A 29 -7.74 17.41 16.95
N THR A 30 -8.38 16.85 15.92
CA THR A 30 -7.87 16.80 14.55
C THR A 30 -8.77 17.55 13.57
N CYS A 31 -8.17 18.25 12.60
CA CYS A 31 -8.88 18.84 11.48
C CYS A 31 -8.31 18.33 10.15
N LEU A 32 -9.16 17.80 9.28
CA LEU A 32 -8.84 17.46 7.90
C LEU A 32 -9.24 18.61 6.99
N VAL A 33 -8.26 19.28 6.40
CA VAL A 33 -8.48 20.35 5.40
C VAL A 33 -8.38 19.75 4.01
N THR A 34 -9.43 19.90 3.20
CA THR A 34 -9.51 19.35 1.84
C THR A 34 -10.19 20.31 0.88
N MET A 35 -9.75 20.37 -0.38
CA MET A 35 -10.30 21.26 -1.39
C MET A 35 -11.75 20.89 -1.76
N ASP A 36 -12.10 19.60 -1.73
CA ASP A 36 -13.45 19.13 -2.07
C ASP A 36 -13.85 17.94 -1.19
N MET A 37 -14.81 18.17 -0.31
CA MET A 37 -15.36 17.15 0.58
C MET A 37 -16.08 16.02 -0.16
N ASN A 38 -16.51 16.23 -1.42
CA ASN A 38 -17.15 15.20 -2.24
C ASN A 38 -16.13 14.32 -2.99
N LYS A 39 -14.83 14.54 -2.77
CA LYS A 39 -13.73 13.81 -3.41
C LYS A 39 -12.83 13.10 -2.40
N ILE A 40 -13.23 13.03 -1.14
CA ILE A 40 -12.51 12.35 -0.05
C ILE A 40 -12.29 10.88 -0.42
N GLY A 41 -11.06 10.39 -0.28
CA GLY A 41 -10.68 9.01 -0.58
C GLY A 41 -10.81 8.61 -2.05
N GLN A 42 -10.97 9.56 -2.98
CA GLN A 42 -11.21 9.26 -4.39
C GLN A 42 -10.10 8.43 -5.03
N MET A 43 -10.48 7.33 -5.68
CA MET A 43 -9.59 6.53 -6.52
C MET A 43 -9.28 7.27 -7.82
N SER A 44 -8.13 7.92 -7.88
CA SER A 44 -7.72 8.76 -9.02
C SER A 44 -7.31 7.95 -10.26
N CYS A 45 -6.85 6.73 -10.07
CA CYS A 45 -6.39 5.82 -11.12
C CYS A 45 -7.36 4.64 -11.26
N ASN A 46 -6.93 3.41 -10.98
CA ASN A 46 -7.78 2.22 -11.08
C ASN A 46 -8.78 2.12 -9.92
N PRO A 47 -9.99 1.57 -10.16
CA PRO A 47 -11.01 1.42 -9.11
C PRO A 47 -10.79 0.15 -8.28
N ALA A 48 -9.58 -0.05 -7.77
CA ALA A 48 -9.21 -1.26 -7.05
C ALA A 48 -8.29 -0.99 -5.86
N ILE A 49 -8.47 -1.77 -4.80
CA ILE A 49 -7.64 -1.79 -3.60
C ILE A 49 -6.97 -3.17 -3.47
N GLY A 50 -5.72 -3.18 -3.03
CA GLY A 50 -4.94 -4.40 -2.83
C GLY A 50 -4.16 -4.82 -4.06
N GLY A 51 -3.83 -6.11 -4.11
CA GLY A 51 -2.90 -6.66 -5.08
C GLY A 51 -1.57 -7.05 -4.46
N ILE A 52 -0.60 -7.46 -5.27
CA ILE A 52 0.69 -8.02 -4.81
C ILE A 52 1.40 -7.04 -3.89
N ALA A 53 1.70 -7.47 -2.67
CA ALA A 53 2.22 -6.71 -1.53
C ALA A 53 1.26 -5.64 -0.97
N LYS A 54 0.38 -5.09 -1.78
CA LYS A 54 -0.53 -4.02 -1.41
C LYS A 54 -1.68 -4.52 -0.55
N GLY A 55 -2.21 -5.71 -0.85
CA GLY A 55 -3.21 -6.37 -0.02
C GLY A 55 -2.72 -6.61 1.41
N GLN A 56 -1.43 -6.92 1.58
CA GLN A 56 -0.79 -7.02 2.89
C GLN A 56 -0.82 -5.69 3.64
N ILE A 57 -0.48 -4.57 2.96
CA ILE A 57 -0.53 -3.23 3.56
C ILE A 57 -1.95 -2.89 4.03
N VAL A 58 -2.98 -3.18 3.23
CA VAL A 58 -4.38 -2.92 3.64
C VAL A 58 -4.76 -3.73 4.88
N ARG A 59 -4.35 -5.01 4.95
CA ARG A 59 -4.55 -5.85 6.13
C ARG A 59 -3.81 -5.32 7.36
N GLU A 60 -2.63 -4.73 7.18
CA GLU A 60 -1.86 -4.08 8.24
C GLU A 60 -2.51 -2.77 8.71
N ILE A 61 -2.99 -1.93 7.79
CA ILE A 61 -3.77 -0.73 8.12
C ILE A 61 -5.00 -1.12 8.94
N ASP A 62 -5.74 -2.14 8.50
CA ASP A 62 -6.92 -2.64 9.22
C ASP A 62 -6.55 -3.18 10.60
N ALA A 63 -5.49 -3.99 10.73
CA ALA A 63 -5.03 -4.53 12.00
C ALA A 63 -4.63 -3.45 13.01
N LEU A 64 -4.12 -2.32 12.52
CA LEU A 64 -3.84 -1.12 13.33
C LEU A 64 -5.12 -0.37 13.74
N GLY A 65 -6.24 -0.60 13.08
CA GLY A 65 -7.51 0.10 13.35
C GLY A 65 -7.86 1.17 12.32
N GLY A 66 -7.20 1.18 11.15
CA GLY A 66 -7.53 2.05 10.02
C GLY A 66 -8.82 1.63 9.30
N GLU A 67 -9.25 2.44 8.36
CA GLU A 67 -10.56 2.35 7.71
C GLU A 67 -10.53 1.77 6.29
N MET A 68 -9.38 1.80 5.60
CA MET A 68 -9.29 1.40 4.19
C MET A 68 -9.82 -0.02 3.93
N GLY A 69 -9.55 -0.97 4.83
CA GLY A 69 -10.07 -2.34 4.74
C GLY A 69 -11.60 -2.39 4.82
N LEU A 70 -12.18 -1.68 5.77
CA LEU A 70 -13.62 -1.59 5.97
C LEU A 70 -14.35 -0.90 4.81
N VAL A 71 -13.79 0.21 4.31
CA VAL A 71 -14.32 0.93 3.14
C VAL A 71 -14.28 0.04 1.90
N THR A 72 -13.16 -0.68 1.71
CA THR A 72 -13.00 -1.63 0.60
C THR A 72 -14.06 -2.73 0.68
N ASP A 73 -14.26 -3.33 1.84
CA ASP A 73 -15.25 -4.40 2.02
C ASP A 73 -16.68 -3.91 1.78
N ALA A 74 -17.02 -2.69 2.24
CA ALA A 74 -18.33 -2.11 2.03
C ALA A 74 -18.67 -1.83 0.56
N THR A 75 -17.65 -1.58 -0.27
CA THR A 75 -17.80 -1.08 -1.64
C THR A 75 -17.27 -2.02 -2.73
N SER A 76 -16.79 -3.21 -2.34
CA SER A 76 -16.30 -4.22 -3.26
C SER A 76 -17.35 -4.70 -4.24
N ILE A 77 -17.00 -4.74 -5.52
CA ILE A 77 -17.80 -5.28 -6.62
C ILE A 77 -17.17 -6.52 -7.27
N GLN A 78 -15.88 -6.79 -7.00
CA GLN A 78 -15.20 -8.02 -7.35
C GLN A 78 -14.06 -8.28 -6.36
N PHE A 79 -13.80 -9.56 -6.06
CA PHE A 79 -12.68 -9.99 -5.22
C PHE A 79 -11.87 -11.11 -5.87
N ARG A 80 -10.55 -11.06 -5.67
CA ARG A 80 -9.62 -12.14 -6.05
C ARG A 80 -8.47 -12.23 -5.05
N MET A 81 -8.05 -13.45 -4.71
CA MET A 81 -6.81 -13.71 -3.97
C MET A 81 -5.68 -14.00 -4.97
N LEU A 82 -4.79 -13.04 -5.18
CA LEU A 82 -3.68 -13.20 -6.10
C LEU A 82 -2.58 -14.09 -5.52
N ASN A 83 -1.83 -14.77 -6.41
CA ASN A 83 -0.70 -15.65 -6.06
C ASN A 83 -1.06 -16.89 -5.22
N ARG A 84 -2.30 -17.38 -5.22
CA ARG A 84 -2.67 -18.60 -4.47
C ARG A 84 -1.75 -19.79 -4.75
N GLY A 85 -1.34 -20.01 -5.99
CA GLY A 85 -0.42 -21.09 -6.38
C GLY A 85 1.04 -20.90 -5.93
N LYS A 86 1.40 -19.73 -5.34
CA LYS A 86 2.78 -19.43 -4.92
C LYS A 86 3.00 -19.55 -3.41
N GLY A 87 1.97 -19.93 -2.68
CA GLY A 87 2.03 -20.11 -1.22
C GLY A 87 1.69 -18.84 -0.41
N PRO A 88 1.38 -19.03 0.90
CA PRO A 88 0.77 -18.00 1.76
C PRO A 88 1.65 -16.78 2.01
N ALA A 89 2.97 -16.90 1.89
CA ALA A 89 3.91 -15.79 2.05
C ALA A 89 3.70 -14.63 1.06
N VAL A 90 3.02 -14.90 -0.07
CA VAL A 90 2.78 -13.92 -1.13
C VAL A 90 1.32 -13.86 -1.58
N TRP A 91 0.40 -14.52 -0.90
CA TRP A 91 -1.03 -14.34 -1.12
C TRP A 91 -1.41 -12.89 -0.90
N SER A 92 -2.15 -12.33 -1.84
CA SER A 92 -2.42 -10.90 -1.83
C SER A 92 -3.87 -10.65 -2.24
N PRO A 93 -4.74 -10.22 -1.32
CA PRO A 93 -6.12 -9.91 -1.65
C PRO A 93 -6.19 -8.66 -2.55
N ARG A 94 -7.11 -8.67 -3.51
CA ARG A 94 -7.44 -7.55 -4.38
C ARG A 94 -8.94 -7.46 -4.58
N ALA A 95 -9.50 -6.28 -4.41
CA ALA A 95 -10.90 -5.99 -4.70
C ALA A 95 -11.01 -4.87 -5.74
N GLN A 96 -11.92 -5.04 -6.70
CA GLN A 96 -12.49 -3.93 -7.45
C GLN A 96 -13.56 -3.30 -6.58
N CYS A 97 -13.63 -1.96 -6.57
CA CYS A 97 -14.60 -1.22 -5.78
C CYS A 97 -15.49 -0.36 -6.68
N ASP A 98 -16.71 -0.13 -6.24
CA ASP A 98 -17.54 0.94 -6.78
C ASP A 98 -16.95 2.28 -6.35
N ARG A 99 -16.41 3.03 -7.29
CA ARG A 99 -15.69 4.29 -7.04
C ARG A 99 -16.58 5.37 -6.41
N GLY A 100 -17.84 5.44 -6.81
CA GLY A 100 -18.80 6.39 -6.25
C GLY A 100 -19.14 6.06 -4.80
N LYS A 101 -19.46 4.79 -4.54
CA LYS A 101 -19.74 4.28 -3.18
C LYS A 101 -18.52 4.38 -2.28
N PHE A 102 -17.31 4.18 -2.80
CA PHE A 102 -16.06 4.26 -2.05
C PHE A 102 -15.80 5.67 -1.50
N ILE A 103 -16.04 6.72 -2.29
CA ILE A 103 -15.95 8.11 -1.85
C ILE A 103 -16.97 8.39 -0.73
N TRP A 104 -18.21 7.96 -0.94
CA TRP A 104 -19.28 8.19 0.01
C TRP A 104 -19.07 7.42 1.33
N GLU A 105 -18.59 6.20 1.25
CA GLU A 105 -18.27 5.39 2.43
C GLU A 105 -17.13 6.02 3.25
N TRP A 106 -16.05 6.49 2.61
CA TRP A 106 -15.02 7.25 3.30
C TRP A 106 -15.57 8.46 4.02
N ARG A 107 -16.37 9.27 3.32
CA ARG A 107 -16.97 10.47 3.90
C ARG A 107 -17.82 10.13 5.11
N THR A 108 -18.71 9.13 4.98
CA THR A 108 -19.59 8.70 6.06
C THR A 108 -18.83 8.20 7.29
N ARG A 109 -17.70 7.52 7.08
CA ARG A 109 -16.86 7.03 8.18
C ARG A 109 -16.13 8.17 8.87
N LEU A 110 -15.53 9.08 8.14
CA LEU A 110 -14.86 10.24 8.73
C LEU A 110 -15.82 11.12 9.54
N ASP A 111 -17.05 11.33 9.06
CA ASP A 111 -18.08 12.10 9.79
C ASP A 111 -18.51 11.44 11.13
N ARG A 112 -18.12 10.18 11.37
CA ARG A 112 -18.41 9.43 12.60
C ARG A 112 -17.21 9.30 13.53
N VAL A 113 -16.07 9.85 13.17
CA VAL A 113 -14.88 9.79 14.02
C VAL A 113 -14.93 10.93 15.04
N ASP A 114 -15.03 10.58 16.32
CA ASP A 114 -15.03 11.56 17.40
C ASP A 114 -13.70 12.34 17.42
N GLY A 115 -13.78 13.65 17.61
CA GLY A 115 -12.61 14.52 17.64
C GLY A 115 -12.02 14.89 16.29
N LEU A 116 -12.68 14.49 15.19
CA LEU A 116 -12.30 14.84 13.81
C LEU A 116 -13.28 15.87 13.22
N ASP A 117 -12.76 17.03 12.89
CA ASP A 117 -13.46 18.05 12.09
C ASP A 117 -12.97 18.00 10.63
N ILE A 118 -13.85 18.30 9.67
CA ILE A 118 -13.51 18.41 8.25
C ILE A 118 -13.77 19.85 7.80
N TRP A 119 -12.79 20.44 7.12
CA TRP A 119 -12.89 21.78 6.58
C TRP A 119 -12.61 21.79 5.08
N GLN A 120 -13.53 22.37 4.31
CA GLN A 120 -13.36 22.49 2.85
C GLN A 120 -12.70 23.82 2.50
N ASP A 121 -11.40 23.76 2.19
CA ASP A 121 -10.62 24.90 1.73
C ASP A 121 -9.28 24.41 1.14
N GLU A 122 -8.53 25.33 0.52
CA GLU A 122 -7.18 25.10 0.02
C GLU A 122 -6.16 25.70 1.00
N ALA A 123 -5.21 24.89 1.49
CA ALA A 123 -4.08 25.39 2.26
C ALA A 123 -3.07 26.09 1.33
N CYS A 124 -2.65 27.29 1.67
CA CYS A 124 -1.72 28.09 0.88
C CYS A 124 -0.43 28.48 1.59
N GLU A 125 -0.41 28.49 2.94
CA GLU A 125 0.75 28.87 3.71
C GLU A 125 0.98 27.91 4.88
N LEU A 126 2.22 27.42 5.04
CA LEU A 126 2.69 26.70 6.22
C LEU A 126 3.20 27.71 7.26
N LEU A 127 2.67 27.67 8.46
CA LEU A 127 3.10 28.55 9.54
C LEU A 127 4.18 27.86 10.38
N VAL A 128 5.36 28.47 10.45
CA VAL A 128 6.50 27.96 11.21
C VAL A 128 7.02 29.04 12.15
N GLU A 129 7.18 28.70 13.42
CA GLU A 129 7.75 29.57 14.46
C GLU A 129 8.91 28.83 15.15
N ASN A 130 10.06 29.45 15.26
CA ASN A 130 11.26 28.87 15.91
C ASN A 130 11.67 27.47 15.41
N GLY A 131 11.43 27.17 14.10
CA GLY A 131 11.75 25.86 13.52
C GLY A 131 10.70 24.78 13.78
N GLU A 132 9.55 25.12 14.36
CA GLU A 132 8.42 24.22 14.60
C GLU A 132 7.21 24.63 13.76
N ALA A 133 6.52 23.66 13.17
CA ALA A 133 5.25 23.88 12.50
C ALA A 133 4.19 24.24 13.57
N VAL A 134 3.50 25.36 13.38
CA VAL A 134 2.48 25.85 14.31
C VAL A 134 1.10 25.97 13.68
N GLY A 135 0.95 25.56 12.43
CA GLY A 135 -0.33 25.56 11.72
C GLY A 135 -0.23 25.82 10.24
N VAL A 136 -1.37 26.16 9.64
CA VAL A 136 -1.50 26.54 8.23
C VAL A 136 -2.48 27.70 8.07
N GLU A 137 -2.35 28.42 6.95
CA GLU A 137 -3.34 29.38 6.48
C GLU A 137 -3.94 28.88 5.17
N THR A 138 -5.22 29.17 4.95
CA THR A 138 -5.96 28.81 3.75
C THR A 138 -6.19 30.02 2.86
N VAL A 139 -6.57 29.76 1.59
CA VAL A 139 -6.81 30.83 0.59
C VAL A 139 -7.94 31.78 0.99
N TRP A 140 -8.88 31.36 1.84
CA TRP A 140 -9.93 32.23 2.40
C TRP A 140 -9.45 33.03 3.63
N GLY A 141 -8.16 32.96 3.99
CA GLY A 141 -7.58 33.71 5.12
C GLY A 141 -7.98 33.10 6.48
N VAL A 142 -8.30 31.82 6.52
CA VAL A 142 -8.55 31.10 7.79
C VAL A 142 -7.25 30.50 8.30
N THR A 143 -6.92 30.80 9.54
CA THR A 143 -5.72 30.28 10.20
C THR A 143 -6.08 29.09 11.09
N PHE A 144 -5.42 27.97 10.88
CA PHE A 144 -5.49 26.79 11.74
C PHE A 144 -4.19 26.66 12.51
N ARG A 145 -4.25 26.76 13.83
CA ARG A 145 -3.10 26.53 14.73
C ARG A 145 -3.09 25.09 15.20
N ALA A 146 -1.92 24.45 15.19
CA ALA A 146 -1.74 23.08 15.68
C ALA A 146 -0.31 22.81 16.13
N LYS A 147 -0.14 21.75 16.93
CA LYS A 147 1.18 21.21 17.34
C LYS A 147 1.82 20.33 16.28
N ALA A 148 1.00 19.75 15.38
CA ALA A 148 1.47 18.93 14.28
C ALA A 148 0.67 19.21 13.00
N VAL A 149 1.38 19.23 11.85
CA VAL A 149 0.82 19.39 10.51
C VAL A 149 1.26 18.22 9.66
N ILE A 150 0.31 17.55 9.00
CA ILE A 150 0.56 16.40 8.11
C ILE A 150 0.20 16.79 6.68
N ILE A 151 1.17 16.76 5.77
CA ILE A 151 0.98 17.08 4.35
C ILE A 151 0.71 15.78 3.58
N THR A 152 -0.46 15.68 2.94
CA THR A 152 -0.91 14.52 2.17
C THR A 152 -1.51 14.92 0.81
N ALA A 153 -0.93 15.93 0.16
CA ALA A 153 -1.50 16.64 -0.99
C ALA A 153 -1.52 15.86 -2.32
N GLY A 154 -1.06 14.62 -2.37
CA GLY A 154 -1.16 13.75 -3.55
C GLY A 154 -0.45 14.31 -4.79
N THR A 155 -1.19 14.51 -5.89
CA THR A 155 -0.71 15.07 -7.15
C THR A 155 -1.07 16.54 -7.35
N PHE A 156 -1.51 17.23 -6.29
CA PHE A 156 -2.09 18.57 -6.43
C PHE A 156 -1.06 19.70 -6.36
N LEU A 157 0.08 19.51 -5.64
CA LEU A 157 1.12 20.53 -5.51
C LEU A 157 1.76 20.83 -6.88
N ASN A 158 1.53 22.04 -7.39
CA ASN A 158 1.96 22.48 -8.72
C ASN A 158 1.61 21.45 -9.81
N GLY A 159 0.44 20.81 -9.69
CA GLY A 159 -0.02 19.77 -10.59
C GLY A 159 -0.20 20.28 -12.02
N LEU A 160 0.37 19.56 -13.00
CA LEU A 160 0.31 19.91 -14.42
C LEU A 160 -0.02 18.68 -15.26
N MET A 161 -1.19 18.68 -15.88
CA MET A 161 -1.66 17.59 -16.74
C MET A 161 -1.23 17.81 -18.20
N HIS A 162 -0.88 16.70 -18.88
CA HIS A 162 -0.42 16.71 -20.28
C HIS A 162 -1.25 15.74 -21.12
N VAL A 163 -1.78 16.24 -22.25
CA VAL A 163 -2.42 15.46 -23.33
C VAL A 163 -1.86 15.95 -24.66
N GLY A 164 -0.99 15.19 -25.29
CA GLY A 164 -0.20 15.67 -26.41
C GLY A 164 0.57 16.92 -26.02
N ARG A 165 0.49 17.96 -26.85
CA ARG A 165 1.17 19.25 -26.59
C ARG A 165 0.43 20.15 -25.62
N LYS A 166 -0.81 19.81 -25.25
CA LYS A 166 -1.62 20.63 -24.33
C LYS A 166 -1.23 20.39 -22.90
N GLN A 167 -1.14 21.48 -22.14
CA GLN A 167 -0.85 21.48 -20.72
C GLN A 167 -2.00 22.17 -19.98
N VAL A 168 -2.47 21.58 -18.91
CA VAL A 168 -3.56 22.11 -18.08
C VAL A 168 -3.16 22.01 -16.62
N PRO A 169 -3.05 23.14 -15.89
CA PRO A 169 -2.86 23.09 -14.44
C PRO A 169 -4.00 22.33 -13.76
N GLY A 170 -3.67 21.37 -12.87
CA GLY A 170 -4.67 20.59 -12.17
C GLY A 170 -4.04 19.39 -11.46
N GLY A 171 -4.63 18.99 -10.36
CA GLY A 171 -4.22 17.79 -9.62
C GLY A 171 -4.83 16.50 -10.18
N ARG A 172 -6.02 16.60 -10.78
CA ARG A 172 -6.77 15.58 -11.52
C ARG A 172 -7.61 16.25 -12.61
N CYS A 173 -8.13 15.44 -13.55
CA CYS A 173 -9.01 15.94 -14.58
C CYS A 173 -10.21 16.69 -13.98
N ALA A 174 -10.39 17.95 -14.38
CA ALA A 174 -11.40 18.90 -13.88
C ALA A 174 -11.26 19.29 -12.39
N GLU A 175 -10.09 19.12 -11.80
CA GLU A 175 -9.80 19.57 -10.43
C GLU A 175 -8.56 20.48 -10.46
N PRO A 176 -8.59 21.66 -9.78
CA PRO A 176 -7.51 22.64 -9.85
C PRO A 176 -6.22 22.10 -9.20
N ALA A 177 -5.08 22.69 -9.55
CA ALA A 177 -3.82 22.50 -8.85
C ALA A 177 -3.75 23.43 -7.64
N VAL A 178 -3.01 23.00 -6.59
CA VAL A 178 -2.60 23.86 -5.48
C VAL A 178 -1.32 24.56 -5.87
N LEU A 179 -1.38 25.87 -6.01
CA LEU A 179 -0.24 26.70 -6.38
C LEU A 179 0.34 27.39 -5.14
N HIS A 180 1.65 27.63 -5.13
CA HIS A 180 2.37 28.39 -4.08
C HIS A 180 2.55 27.68 -2.73
N PHE A 181 1.82 26.62 -2.41
CA PHE A 181 2.01 25.93 -1.12
C PHE A 181 3.36 25.21 -1.03
N THR A 182 3.89 24.70 -2.14
CA THR A 182 5.26 24.15 -2.19
C THR A 182 6.29 25.19 -1.83
N GLU A 183 6.17 26.42 -2.36
CA GLU A 183 7.08 27.53 -2.07
C GLU A 183 7.03 27.92 -0.59
N SER A 184 5.85 27.89 0.01
CA SER A 184 5.67 28.10 1.44
C SER A 184 6.43 27.06 2.29
N ILE A 185 6.39 25.77 1.88
CA ILE A 185 7.11 24.70 2.58
C ILE A 185 8.63 24.82 2.35
N THR A 186 9.06 25.06 1.11
CA THR A 186 10.50 25.05 0.75
C THR A 186 11.28 26.22 1.31
N ARG A 187 10.63 27.37 1.59
CA ARG A 187 11.30 28.53 2.25
C ARG A 187 11.88 28.18 3.64
N HIS A 188 11.42 27.09 4.25
CA HIS A 188 11.93 26.61 5.53
C HIS A 188 13.07 25.60 5.40
N GLY A 189 13.68 25.46 4.20
CA GLY A 189 14.84 24.62 3.95
C GLY A 189 14.52 23.19 3.50
N ILE A 190 13.24 22.85 3.35
CA ILE A 190 12.81 21.56 2.79
C ILE A 190 12.94 21.61 1.27
N THR A 191 13.52 20.58 0.67
CA THR A 191 13.69 20.50 -0.78
C THR A 191 12.56 19.72 -1.44
N SER A 192 12.10 20.22 -2.58
CA SER A 192 11.12 19.55 -3.43
C SER A 192 11.70 19.24 -4.80
N GLN A 193 11.14 18.24 -5.46
CA GLN A 193 11.44 17.84 -6.83
C GLN A 193 10.13 17.47 -7.54
N ARG A 194 10.20 17.14 -8.83
CA ARG A 194 9.02 16.77 -9.61
C ARG A 194 9.03 15.29 -9.98
N MET A 195 7.87 14.67 -9.84
CA MET A 195 7.59 13.32 -10.34
C MET A 195 6.43 13.35 -11.33
N LYS A 196 6.30 12.26 -12.09
CA LYS A 196 5.24 12.08 -13.07
C LYS A 196 4.51 10.78 -12.82
N THR A 197 3.19 10.81 -12.99
CA THR A 197 2.37 9.61 -13.13
C THR A 197 1.38 9.78 -14.29
N GLY A 198 0.47 8.82 -14.48
CA GLY A 198 -0.53 8.93 -15.55
C GLY A 198 -1.72 8.02 -15.32
N THR A 199 -2.76 8.24 -16.10
CA THR A 199 -3.99 7.45 -16.07
C THR A 199 -4.46 7.16 -17.50
N PRO A 200 -5.14 6.03 -17.77
CA PRO A 200 -5.72 5.73 -19.08
C PRO A 200 -7.05 6.46 -19.31
N VAL A 201 -7.56 6.31 -20.51
CA VAL A 201 -8.91 6.73 -20.91
C VAL A 201 -9.98 6.09 -20.03
N ARG A 202 -11.13 6.73 -19.96
CA ARG A 202 -12.37 6.13 -19.43
C ARG A 202 -13.31 5.85 -20.60
N ILE A 203 -13.79 4.62 -20.68
CA ILE A 203 -14.53 4.05 -21.81
C ILE A 203 -16.01 3.92 -21.45
N ASP A 204 -16.89 4.19 -22.40
CA ASP A 204 -18.32 3.91 -22.29
C ASP A 204 -18.57 2.41 -22.56
N ARG A 205 -18.99 1.68 -21.56
CA ARG A 205 -19.32 0.24 -21.60
C ARG A 205 -20.24 -0.13 -22.77
N ARG A 206 -21.20 0.75 -23.11
CA ARG A 206 -22.20 0.53 -24.17
C ARG A 206 -21.58 0.50 -25.57
N SER A 207 -20.34 0.97 -25.73
CA SER A 207 -19.60 1.00 -27.00
C SER A 207 -18.57 -0.10 -27.12
N VAL A 208 -18.55 -1.05 -26.18
CA VAL A 208 -17.61 -2.18 -26.15
C VAL A 208 -18.30 -3.44 -26.69
N HIS A 209 -17.63 -4.16 -27.58
CA HIS A 209 -18.06 -5.44 -28.13
C HIS A 209 -17.51 -6.58 -27.23
N PHE A 210 -18.24 -6.93 -26.18
CA PHE A 210 -17.82 -7.91 -25.17
C PHE A 210 -17.67 -9.34 -25.72
N GLU A 211 -18.33 -9.65 -26.83
CA GLU A 211 -18.19 -10.92 -27.55
C GLU A 211 -16.79 -11.15 -28.11
N ASP A 212 -15.98 -10.11 -28.22
CA ASP A 212 -14.62 -10.14 -28.79
C ASP A 212 -13.52 -10.17 -27.73
N ILE A 213 -13.86 -10.21 -26.43
CA ILE A 213 -12.90 -10.17 -25.31
C ILE A 213 -13.20 -11.20 -24.24
N GLU A 214 -12.17 -11.60 -23.49
CA GLU A 214 -12.26 -12.64 -22.49
C GLU A 214 -12.82 -12.09 -21.16
N CYS A 215 -13.87 -12.74 -20.64
CA CYS A 215 -14.45 -12.43 -19.34
C CYS A 215 -13.57 -12.99 -18.20
N GLN A 216 -13.29 -12.17 -17.20
CA GLN A 216 -12.54 -12.51 -15.98
C GLN A 216 -13.48 -12.42 -14.76
N PRO A 217 -14.12 -13.51 -14.35
CA PRO A 217 -14.98 -13.52 -13.17
C PRO A 217 -14.16 -13.33 -11.89
N GLY A 218 -14.81 -12.87 -10.83
CA GLY A 218 -14.25 -12.87 -9.50
C GLY A 218 -14.21 -14.27 -8.87
N GLU A 219 -13.64 -14.37 -7.68
CA GLU A 219 -13.62 -15.61 -6.88
C GLU A 219 -14.83 -15.66 -5.95
N THR A 220 -15.38 -16.86 -5.75
CA THR A 220 -16.61 -17.05 -4.94
C THR A 220 -16.37 -17.01 -3.44
N ASP A 221 -15.15 -17.32 -3.00
CA ASP A 221 -14.74 -17.33 -1.59
C ASP A 221 -14.20 -15.95 -1.19
N TYR A 222 -15.12 -15.03 -0.91
CA TYR A 222 -14.77 -13.68 -0.45
C TYR A 222 -14.56 -13.67 1.07
N HIS A 223 -13.34 -13.35 1.49
CA HIS A 223 -12.97 -13.28 2.91
C HIS A 223 -12.92 -11.83 3.45
N GLY A 224 -12.96 -10.83 2.58
CA GLY A 224 -12.81 -9.42 2.94
C GLY A 224 -11.37 -9.01 3.27
N PHE A 225 -11.19 -7.71 3.41
CA PHE A 225 -9.93 -7.12 3.87
C PHE A 225 -9.91 -6.92 5.38
N SER A 226 -11.00 -6.42 5.96
CA SER A 226 -11.06 -6.14 7.37
C SER A 226 -11.31 -7.39 8.21
N TYR A 227 -10.59 -7.49 9.33
CA TYR A 227 -10.84 -8.49 10.36
C TYR A 227 -12.17 -8.29 11.07
N MET A 228 -12.79 -7.11 10.93
CA MET A 228 -14.09 -6.76 11.53
C MET A 228 -15.27 -7.01 10.61
N THR A 229 -15.03 -7.25 9.32
CA THR A 229 -16.11 -7.54 8.36
C THR A 229 -16.47 -9.01 8.41
N ALA A 230 -17.73 -9.34 8.65
CA ALA A 230 -18.23 -10.71 8.51
C ALA A 230 -18.18 -11.15 7.03
N PRO A 231 -17.78 -12.41 6.75
CA PRO A 231 -17.85 -12.95 5.40
C PRO A 231 -19.26 -12.83 4.82
N ARG A 232 -19.36 -12.35 3.59
CA ARG A 232 -20.64 -12.18 2.90
C ARG A 232 -20.55 -12.75 1.48
N HIS A 233 -21.71 -13.11 0.93
CA HIS A 233 -21.79 -13.38 -0.50
C HIS A 233 -21.73 -12.07 -1.27
N LEU A 234 -20.70 -11.93 -2.13
CA LEU A 234 -20.53 -10.78 -3.01
C LEU A 234 -21.08 -11.12 -4.40
N GLN A 235 -22.08 -10.36 -4.87
CA GLN A 235 -22.48 -10.42 -6.28
C GLN A 235 -21.39 -9.73 -7.10
N GLN A 236 -20.56 -10.53 -7.76
CA GLN A 236 -19.35 -10.05 -8.41
C GLN A 236 -19.62 -9.60 -9.83
N LEU A 237 -19.09 -8.41 -10.18
CA LEU A 237 -19.02 -7.93 -11.55
C LEU A 237 -17.71 -8.43 -12.18
N PRO A 238 -17.73 -8.95 -13.43
CA PRO A 238 -16.53 -9.37 -14.11
C PRO A 238 -15.67 -8.19 -14.57
N CYS A 239 -14.37 -8.44 -14.71
CA CYS A 239 -13.48 -7.65 -15.56
C CYS A 239 -13.30 -8.38 -16.89
N TRP A 240 -12.69 -7.72 -17.86
CA TRP A 240 -12.40 -8.35 -19.17
C TRP A 240 -10.95 -8.13 -19.56
N THR A 241 -10.38 -9.09 -20.30
CA THR A 241 -9.02 -9.01 -20.82
C THR A 241 -9.04 -8.89 -22.34
N THR A 242 -8.22 -7.97 -22.85
CA THR A 242 -7.91 -7.83 -24.27
C THR A 242 -6.44 -7.48 -24.45
N TYR A 243 -6.00 -7.28 -25.68
CA TYR A 243 -4.61 -7.00 -26.00
C TYR A 243 -4.50 -5.87 -27.03
N THR A 244 -3.42 -5.11 -26.98
CA THR A 244 -2.99 -4.33 -28.14
C THR A 244 -2.55 -5.24 -29.28
N ASN A 245 -2.45 -4.71 -30.48
CA ASN A 245 -1.98 -5.41 -31.66
C ASN A 245 -1.02 -4.51 -32.46
N LYS A 246 -0.51 -5.04 -33.56
CA LYS A 246 0.44 -4.33 -34.43
C LYS A 246 -0.12 -3.01 -34.94
N GLU A 247 -1.40 -2.94 -35.35
CA GLU A 247 -2.00 -1.69 -35.87
C GLU A 247 -2.10 -0.62 -34.79
N VAL A 248 -2.40 -1.00 -33.54
CA VAL A 248 -2.34 -0.10 -32.38
C VAL A 248 -0.94 0.44 -32.20
N HIS A 249 0.08 -0.44 -32.24
CA HIS A 249 1.48 -0.07 -32.08
C HIS A 249 1.96 0.88 -33.18
N ASP A 250 1.64 0.58 -34.44
CA ASP A 250 2.02 1.40 -35.59
C ASP A 250 1.38 2.79 -35.51
N THR A 251 0.10 2.87 -35.10
CA THR A 251 -0.60 4.15 -34.90
C THR A 251 0.07 5.01 -33.83
N LEU A 252 0.43 4.41 -32.70
CA LEU A 252 1.09 5.12 -31.59
C LEU A 252 2.53 5.51 -31.93
N ARG A 253 3.29 4.63 -32.60
CA ARG A 253 4.67 4.91 -33.04
C ARG A 253 4.75 6.05 -34.05
N ALA A 254 3.79 6.12 -34.99
CA ALA A 254 3.73 7.20 -35.97
C ALA A 254 3.58 8.59 -35.33
N ALA A 255 2.93 8.67 -34.18
CA ALA A 255 2.71 9.90 -33.45
C ALA A 255 3.61 10.09 -32.21
N ILE A 256 4.66 9.27 -32.05
CA ILE A 256 5.47 9.26 -30.81
C ILE A 256 6.10 10.62 -30.49
N ALA A 257 6.46 11.40 -31.50
CA ALA A 257 7.00 12.76 -31.37
C ALA A 257 5.98 13.79 -30.82
N GLU A 258 4.71 13.43 -30.76
CA GLU A 258 3.66 14.27 -30.16
C GLU A 258 3.42 13.94 -28.69
N SER A 259 4.00 12.85 -28.20
CA SER A 259 3.93 12.49 -26.79
C SER A 259 4.76 13.46 -25.94
N PRO A 260 4.21 14.04 -24.87
CA PRO A 260 4.95 14.90 -23.96
C PRO A 260 6.14 14.23 -23.28
N LEU A 261 6.16 12.89 -23.26
CA LEU A 261 7.27 12.09 -22.75
C LEU A 261 8.49 12.07 -23.69
N TYR A 262 8.27 12.27 -25.00
CA TYR A 262 9.31 12.15 -26.03
C TYR A 262 9.57 13.47 -26.79
N ASN A 263 8.72 14.49 -26.62
CA ASN A 263 8.90 15.82 -27.21
C ASN A 263 9.66 16.81 -26.30
N GLY A 264 10.09 16.36 -25.10
CA GLY A 264 10.85 17.17 -24.15
C GLY A 264 10.01 18.04 -23.19
N GLN A 265 8.66 17.96 -23.23
CA GLN A 265 7.80 18.68 -22.31
C GLN A 265 7.91 18.14 -20.89
N ILE A 266 7.83 16.80 -20.71
CA ILE A 266 7.99 16.13 -19.43
C ILE A 266 9.44 15.73 -19.25
N LYS A 267 10.07 16.27 -18.20
CA LYS A 267 11.47 15.96 -17.82
C LYS A 267 11.55 15.14 -16.53
N SER A 268 10.46 15.06 -15.80
CA SER A 268 10.38 14.33 -14.54
C SER A 268 10.32 12.81 -14.73
N THR A 269 10.81 12.07 -13.73
CA THR A 269 10.83 10.60 -13.75
C THR A 269 9.44 10.04 -13.52
N GLY A 270 9.05 9.08 -14.36
CA GLY A 270 7.78 8.34 -14.24
C GLY A 270 7.94 6.95 -13.62
N PRO A 271 6.83 6.29 -13.24
CA PRO A 271 6.86 4.99 -12.58
C PRO A 271 7.31 3.87 -13.53
N ARG A 272 8.31 3.10 -13.13
CA ARG A 272 8.85 1.95 -13.86
C ARG A 272 7.83 0.82 -14.05
N TYR A 273 6.98 0.58 -13.05
CA TYR A 273 6.09 -0.58 -12.99
C TYR A 273 4.66 -0.31 -13.47
N CYS A 274 4.35 0.92 -13.85
CA CYS A 274 3.12 1.30 -14.53
C CYS A 274 3.45 2.27 -15.67
N PRO A 275 4.28 1.85 -16.65
CA PRO A 275 4.66 2.71 -17.75
C PRO A 275 3.44 3.01 -18.62
N SER A 276 3.44 4.17 -19.27
CA SER A 276 2.47 4.47 -20.31
C SER A 276 2.62 3.49 -21.48
N ILE A 277 1.59 3.41 -22.32
CA ILE A 277 1.65 2.53 -23.49
C ILE A 277 2.77 2.95 -24.44
N GLU A 278 3.04 4.26 -24.59
CA GLU A 278 4.15 4.79 -25.37
C GLU A 278 5.50 4.28 -24.84
N THR A 279 5.68 4.31 -23.51
CA THR A 279 6.91 3.82 -22.87
C THR A 279 7.09 2.31 -23.08
N LYS A 280 5.99 1.52 -23.04
CA LYS A 280 6.04 0.09 -23.33
C LYS A 280 6.52 -0.19 -24.76
N LEU A 281 6.03 0.58 -25.73
CA LEU A 281 6.39 0.42 -27.14
C LEU A 281 7.85 0.78 -27.43
N VAL A 282 8.40 1.73 -26.71
CA VAL A 282 9.83 2.11 -26.83
C VAL A 282 10.73 1.12 -26.10
N THR A 283 10.35 0.70 -24.89
CA THR A 283 11.17 -0.20 -24.04
C THR A 283 11.14 -1.65 -24.54
N PHE A 284 10.00 -2.08 -25.12
CA PHE A 284 9.79 -3.45 -25.60
C PHE A 284 9.33 -3.45 -27.08
N PRO A 285 10.18 -3.00 -28.02
CA PRO A 285 9.79 -2.81 -29.42
C PRO A 285 9.38 -4.10 -30.14
N ASP A 286 9.92 -5.24 -29.70
CA ASP A 286 9.70 -6.56 -30.30
C ASP A 286 8.45 -7.29 -29.74
N LYS A 287 7.72 -6.67 -28.81
CA LYS A 287 6.48 -7.24 -28.30
C LYS A 287 5.32 -6.96 -29.27
N ASP A 288 4.68 -8.02 -29.77
CA ASP A 288 3.55 -7.92 -30.70
C ASP A 288 2.28 -7.40 -30.01
N GLN A 289 2.15 -7.61 -28.70
CA GLN A 289 0.96 -7.22 -27.93
C GLN A 289 1.27 -6.94 -26.47
N HIS A 290 0.44 -6.08 -25.86
CA HIS A 290 0.43 -5.80 -24.42
C HIS A 290 -0.96 -6.10 -23.85
N PRO A 291 -1.07 -6.76 -22.68
CA PRO A 291 -2.35 -7.03 -22.04
C PRO A 291 -3.01 -5.75 -21.55
N LEU A 292 -4.33 -5.70 -21.74
CA LEU A 292 -5.22 -4.66 -21.26
C LEU A 292 -6.35 -5.28 -20.45
N PHE A 293 -6.73 -4.63 -19.36
CA PHE A 293 -7.83 -5.07 -18.52
C PHE A 293 -8.90 -3.98 -18.49
N LEU A 294 -10.11 -4.34 -18.86
CA LEU A 294 -11.27 -3.46 -18.80
C LEU A 294 -12.00 -3.71 -17.47
N GLU A 295 -11.99 -2.72 -16.60
CA GLU A 295 -12.45 -2.80 -15.23
C GLU A 295 -13.64 -1.86 -15.02
N PRO A 296 -14.82 -2.33 -14.48
CA PRO A 296 -15.93 -1.45 -14.18
C PRO A 296 -15.59 -0.45 -13.08
N GLU A 297 -15.97 0.81 -13.24
CA GLU A 297 -15.79 1.86 -12.23
C GLU A 297 -16.88 1.87 -11.14
N GLY A 298 -17.94 1.06 -11.31
CA GLY A 298 -19.03 0.92 -10.36
C GLY A 298 -20.16 0.04 -10.87
N GLU A 299 -21.13 -0.22 -9.99
CA GLU A 299 -22.30 -1.06 -10.30
C GLU A 299 -23.29 -0.35 -11.21
N ASP A 300 -23.55 0.93 -10.94
CA ASP A 300 -24.58 1.72 -11.58
C ASP A 300 -24.05 2.71 -12.61
N THR A 301 -22.83 2.52 -13.11
CA THR A 301 -22.20 3.36 -14.13
C THR A 301 -21.80 2.58 -15.38
N ASN A 302 -21.85 3.23 -16.54
CA ASN A 302 -21.27 2.70 -17.77
C ASN A 302 -19.79 3.05 -17.94
N GLU A 303 -19.17 3.70 -16.95
CA GLU A 303 -17.76 4.07 -17.02
C GLU A 303 -16.87 2.87 -16.74
N MET A 304 -15.90 2.64 -17.64
CA MET A 304 -14.94 1.56 -17.56
C MET A 304 -13.51 2.13 -17.55
N TYR A 305 -12.65 1.59 -16.70
CA TYR A 305 -11.23 1.88 -16.64
C TYR A 305 -10.45 0.92 -17.53
N LEU A 306 -9.59 1.42 -18.42
CA LEU A 306 -8.76 0.58 -19.30
C LEU A 306 -7.34 0.45 -18.72
N ASN A 307 -7.16 -0.48 -17.80
CA ASN A 307 -5.86 -0.75 -17.19
C ASN A 307 -4.86 -1.26 -18.24
N GLY A 308 -3.65 -0.75 -18.21
CA GLY A 308 -2.57 -1.11 -19.14
C GLY A 308 -2.42 -0.17 -20.34
N PHE A 309 -3.40 0.71 -20.60
CA PHE A 309 -3.36 1.73 -21.67
C PHE A 309 -3.26 3.15 -21.12
N SER A 310 -2.46 3.38 -20.08
CA SER A 310 -2.13 4.75 -19.65
C SER A 310 -1.40 5.45 -20.79
N SER A 311 -1.86 6.63 -21.17
CA SER A 311 -1.31 7.38 -22.32
C SER A 311 -1.39 8.88 -22.08
N SER A 312 -0.42 9.60 -22.61
CA SER A 312 -0.42 11.06 -22.70
C SER A 312 -0.41 11.57 -24.15
N MET A 313 -0.61 10.69 -25.12
CA MET A 313 -0.74 11.05 -26.53
C MET A 313 -1.90 12.02 -26.77
N PRO A 314 -1.93 12.76 -27.89
CA PRO A 314 -3.10 13.53 -28.31
C PRO A 314 -4.37 12.66 -28.30
N MET A 315 -5.53 13.27 -27.99
CA MET A 315 -6.77 12.53 -27.82
C MET A 315 -7.22 11.78 -29.07
N ASP A 316 -7.05 12.37 -30.24
CA ASP A 316 -7.33 11.79 -31.54
C ASP A 316 -6.46 10.55 -31.82
N VAL A 317 -5.18 10.60 -31.44
CA VAL A 317 -4.25 9.47 -31.55
C VAL A 317 -4.66 8.34 -30.59
N GLN A 318 -5.01 8.68 -29.32
CA GLN A 318 -5.50 7.67 -28.36
C GLN A 318 -6.74 6.95 -28.91
N LEU A 319 -7.71 7.70 -29.45
CA LEU A 319 -8.94 7.16 -29.99
C LEU A 319 -8.69 6.35 -31.26
N ALA A 320 -7.85 6.83 -32.18
CA ALA A 320 -7.48 6.13 -33.40
C ALA A 320 -6.80 4.78 -33.08
N ALA A 321 -5.88 4.77 -32.14
CA ALA A 321 -5.20 3.54 -31.68
C ALA A 321 -6.17 2.55 -31.05
N LEU A 322 -7.04 2.99 -30.14
CA LEU A 322 -8.01 2.13 -29.48
C LEU A 322 -9.00 1.48 -30.47
N ARG A 323 -9.44 2.21 -31.50
CA ARG A 323 -10.33 1.66 -32.54
C ARG A 323 -9.72 0.56 -33.41
N LYS A 324 -8.41 0.34 -33.32
CA LYS A 324 -7.71 -0.80 -33.94
C LYS A 324 -7.85 -2.10 -33.14
N ILE A 325 -8.37 -2.03 -31.92
CA ILE A 325 -8.72 -3.23 -31.13
C ILE A 325 -10.15 -3.64 -31.53
N LYS A 326 -10.34 -4.90 -31.94
CA LYS A 326 -11.61 -5.39 -32.47
C LYS A 326 -12.81 -5.07 -31.57
N ALA A 327 -12.66 -5.28 -30.25
CA ALA A 327 -13.69 -5.00 -29.27
C ALA A 327 -13.99 -3.49 -29.11
N PHE A 328 -13.10 -2.63 -29.56
CA PHE A 328 -13.17 -1.18 -29.38
C PHE A 328 -13.38 -0.41 -30.70
N ARG A 329 -13.78 -1.10 -31.79
CA ARG A 329 -13.97 -0.48 -33.11
C ARG A 329 -14.95 0.71 -33.11
N ASP A 330 -15.97 0.68 -32.27
CA ASP A 330 -16.99 1.73 -32.14
C ASP A 330 -16.86 2.51 -30.82
N ILE A 331 -15.68 2.51 -30.20
CA ILE A 331 -15.47 2.98 -28.83
C ILE A 331 -15.81 4.44 -28.67
N LYS A 332 -16.50 4.75 -27.57
CA LYS A 332 -16.73 6.10 -27.04
C LYS A 332 -15.98 6.22 -25.71
N VAL A 333 -15.49 7.42 -25.46
CA VAL A 333 -14.72 7.71 -24.23
C VAL A 333 -15.34 8.88 -23.48
N TYR A 334 -15.33 8.83 -22.16
CA TYR A 334 -15.78 9.92 -21.30
C TYR A 334 -14.70 10.99 -21.10
N ARG A 335 -13.43 10.57 -21.02
CA ARG A 335 -12.26 11.44 -20.87
C ARG A 335 -10.98 10.78 -21.35
N PRO A 336 -9.98 11.58 -21.79
CA PRO A 336 -8.71 11.06 -22.27
C PRO A 336 -7.86 10.47 -21.14
N GLY A 337 -6.90 9.64 -21.51
CA GLY A 337 -5.71 9.41 -20.72
C GLY A 337 -4.84 10.66 -20.68
N TYR A 338 -4.11 10.85 -19.59
CA TYR A 338 -3.18 11.96 -19.43
C TYR A 338 -1.99 11.58 -18.55
N ALA A 339 -0.87 12.27 -18.73
CA ALA A 339 0.19 12.30 -17.74
C ALA A 339 -0.01 13.49 -16.81
N ILE A 340 0.45 13.38 -15.57
CA ILE A 340 0.47 14.47 -14.62
C ILE A 340 1.84 14.57 -13.96
N GLU A 341 2.42 15.77 -13.96
CA GLU A 341 3.59 16.15 -13.16
C GLU A 341 3.13 16.87 -11.89
N TYR A 342 3.82 16.61 -10.79
CA TYR A 342 3.49 17.18 -9.48
C TYR A 342 4.74 17.25 -8.61
N ASP A 343 4.72 18.09 -7.58
CA ASP A 343 5.82 18.22 -6.64
C ASP A 343 5.78 17.10 -5.60
N TYR A 344 6.96 16.59 -5.28
CA TYR A 344 7.18 15.68 -4.15
C TYR A 344 8.39 16.14 -3.34
N PHE A 345 8.49 15.68 -2.11
CA PHE A 345 9.59 15.95 -1.20
C PHE A 345 10.40 14.69 -1.01
N ASP A 346 11.74 14.81 -1.12
CA ASP A 346 12.62 13.67 -0.94
C ASP A 346 12.43 13.07 0.46
N PRO A 347 11.98 11.81 0.58
CA PRO A 347 11.65 11.22 1.87
C PRO A 347 12.87 10.96 2.75
N THR A 348 14.10 11.09 2.25
CA THR A 348 15.32 11.07 3.07
C THR A 348 15.42 12.26 4.02
N GLN A 349 14.65 13.32 3.79
CA GLN A 349 14.49 14.46 4.71
C GLN A 349 13.59 14.14 5.91
N LEU A 350 12.99 12.95 5.94
CA LEU A 350 12.11 12.52 7.03
C LEU A 350 12.82 11.55 7.98
N LYS A 351 12.41 11.64 9.25
CA LYS A 351 12.69 10.60 10.24
C LYS A 351 11.86 9.34 9.92
N PRO A 352 12.18 8.17 10.49
CA PRO A 352 11.34 6.97 10.36
C PRO A 352 9.90 7.14 10.90
N SER A 353 9.64 8.17 11.71
CA SER A 353 8.30 8.59 12.16
C SER A 353 7.49 9.34 11.09
N LEU A 354 8.07 9.61 9.92
CA LEU A 354 7.58 10.50 8.85
C LEU A 354 7.55 11.98 9.23
N GLU A 355 8.10 12.37 10.37
CA GLU A 355 8.34 13.76 10.74
C GLU A 355 9.56 14.31 9.98
N SER A 356 9.49 15.57 9.58
CA SER A 356 10.62 16.28 8.99
C SER A 356 11.83 16.34 9.93
N LYS A 357 13.03 16.16 9.38
CA LYS A 357 14.30 16.39 10.09
C LYS A 357 14.62 17.89 10.25
N ILE A 358 13.93 18.75 9.48
CA ILE A 358 14.23 20.18 9.32
C ILE A 358 13.24 21.02 10.12
N VAL A 359 11.93 20.75 10.00
CA VAL A 359 10.86 21.47 10.71
C VAL A 359 10.18 20.48 11.65
N LYS A 360 10.29 20.72 12.96
CA LYS A 360 9.66 19.88 13.98
C LYS A 360 8.13 20.01 13.90
N GLY A 361 7.41 18.91 14.15
CA GLY A 361 5.94 18.87 14.09
C GLY A 361 5.36 18.87 12.68
N LEU A 362 6.20 18.85 11.63
CA LEU A 362 5.78 18.73 10.24
C LEU A 362 5.98 17.29 9.73
N PHE A 363 4.91 16.67 9.25
CA PHE A 363 4.90 15.30 8.72
C PHE A 363 4.50 15.28 7.24
N PHE A 364 4.99 14.28 6.52
CA PHE A 364 4.61 14.03 5.13
C PHE A 364 4.18 12.58 4.96
N ALA A 365 3.08 12.35 4.23
CA ALA A 365 2.60 11.00 3.97
C ALA A 365 1.97 10.87 2.58
N GLY A 366 2.15 9.68 1.97
CA GLY A 366 1.56 9.34 0.69
C GLY A 366 2.39 9.78 -0.50
N GLN A 367 1.74 10.19 -1.57
CA GLN A 367 2.38 10.44 -2.86
C GLN A 367 3.39 11.60 -2.84
N VAL A 368 3.23 12.55 -1.94
CA VAL A 368 4.19 13.64 -1.70
C VAL A 368 5.57 13.16 -1.25
N ASN A 369 5.69 11.90 -0.79
CA ASN A 369 6.95 11.23 -0.47
C ASN A 369 7.51 10.41 -1.66
N GLY A 370 7.00 10.63 -2.88
CA GLY A 370 7.46 9.93 -4.07
C GLY A 370 6.96 8.48 -4.18
N THR A 371 5.85 8.11 -3.55
CA THR A 371 5.22 6.80 -3.71
C THR A 371 4.08 6.85 -4.74
N THR A 372 3.73 5.69 -5.32
CA THR A 372 2.52 5.54 -6.14
C THR A 372 1.73 4.32 -5.68
N GLY A 373 0.52 4.58 -5.17
CA GLY A 373 -0.45 3.56 -4.74
C GLY A 373 -1.26 4.03 -3.56
N TYR A 374 -2.52 3.64 -3.55
CA TYR A 374 -3.47 4.01 -2.50
C TYR A 374 -3.09 3.41 -1.16
N GLU A 375 -2.62 2.16 -1.19
CA GLU A 375 -2.26 1.37 -0.03
C GLU A 375 -0.98 1.90 0.61
N GLU A 376 0.02 2.23 -0.20
CA GLU A 376 1.25 2.89 0.26
C GLU A 376 0.95 4.25 0.90
N ALA A 377 -0.01 4.99 0.33
CA ALA A 377 -0.45 6.27 0.88
C ALA A 377 -1.19 6.06 2.21
N GLY A 378 -2.11 5.11 2.28
CA GLY A 378 -2.84 4.76 3.50
C GLY A 378 -1.91 4.33 4.63
N GLY A 379 -0.95 3.43 4.36
CA GLY A 379 0.03 2.97 5.35
C GLY A 379 0.89 4.09 5.91
N GLN A 380 1.38 4.99 5.05
CA GLN A 380 2.11 6.18 5.50
C GLN A 380 1.21 7.12 6.29
N GLY A 381 -0.04 7.33 5.83
CA GLY A 381 -1.02 8.17 6.53
C GLY A 381 -1.29 7.66 7.95
N THR A 382 -1.54 6.36 8.11
CA THR A 382 -1.75 5.73 9.42
C THR A 382 -0.56 5.99 10.35
N MET A 383 0.67 5.77 9.87
CA MET A 383 1.87 5.99 10.70
C MET A 383 2.12 7.46 11.02
N ALA A 384 1.90 8.37 10.07
CA ALA A 384 2.02 9.81 10.31
C ALA A 384 0.98 10.29 11.33
N GLY A 385 -0.27 9.83 11.24
CA GLY A 385 -1.32 10.15 12.19
C GLY A 385 -1.01 9.65 13.60
N ILE A 386 -0.54 8.40 13.75
CA ILE A 386 -0.08 7.84 15.02
C ILE A 386 1.03 8.72 15.63
N ASN A 387 2.06 9.01 14.84
CA ASN A 387 3.23 9.73 15.35
C ASN A 387 2.95 11.21 15.62
N ALA A 388 2.05 11.84 14.87
CA ALA A 388 1.58 13.19 15.18
C ALA A 388 0.80 13.24 16.51
N ALA A 389 -0.09 12.26 16.76
CA ALA A 389 -0.81 12.16 18.03
C ALA A 389 0.14 11.91 19.21
N LEU A 390 1.12 10.99 19.06
CA LEU A 390 2.14 10.72 20.08
C LEU A 390 2.97 11.97 20.39
N LEU A 391 3.38 12.71 19.35
CA LEU A 391 4.10 13.98 19.51
C LEU A 391 3.26 14.98 20.33
N CYS A 392 1.98 15.14 20.00
CA CYS A 392 1.06 16.04 20.72
C CYS A 392 0.88 15.65 22.19
N GLY A 393 0.93 14.35 22.48
CA GLY A 393 0.87 13.78 23.83
C GLY A 393 2.21 13.75 24.57
N GLY A 394 3.31 14.21 23.95
CA GLY A 394 4.65 14.18 24.55
C GLY A 394 5.24 12.77 24.69
N SER A 395 4.78 11.82 23.89
CA SER A 395 5.23 10.43 23.89
C SER A 395 6.28 10.18 22.80
N GLU A 396 7.09 9.12 23.00
CA GLU A 396 8.05 8.67 21.98
C GLU A 396 7.35 8.17 20.73
N PRO A 397 7.94 8.37 19.53
CA PRO A 397 7.34 7.93 18.28
C PRO A 397 7.28 6.41 18.18
N TYR A 398 6.24 5.89 17.55
CA TYR A 398 6.15 4.50 17.15
C TYR A 398 6.79 4.30 15.78
N ILE A 399 7.83 3.49 15.71
CA ILE A 399 8.54 3.13 14.48
C ILE A 399 8.29 1.65 14.20
N MET A 400 7.52 1.37 13.15
CA MET A 400 7.27 -0.01 12.72
C MET A 400 8.53 -0.58 12.06
N LYS A 401 8.99 -1.72 12.55
CA LYS A 401 10.17 -2.41 12.02
C LYS A 401 9.85 -3.18 10.74
N ARG A 402 10.91 -3.54 9.98
CA ARG A 402 10.79 -4.26 8.69
C ARG A 402 10.25 -5.69 8.84
N ASP A 403 10.37 -6.31 9.98
CA ASP A 403 9.82 -7.63 10.32
C ASP A 403 8.47 -7.58 11.01
N GLU A 404 7.99 -6.37 11.33
CA GLU A 404 6.65 -6.13 11.89
C GLU A 404 5.60 -5.91 10.80
N GLY A 405 5.97 -5.28 9.66
CA GLY A 405 5.01 -4.99 8.60
C GLY A 405 5.62 -4.54 7.28
N TYR A 406 4.87 -4.73 6.19
CA TYR A 406 5.18 -4.10 4.89
C TYR A 406 5.18 -2.58 4.98
N ILE A 407 4.37 -1.99 5.88
CA ILE A 407 4.40 -0.55 6.17
C ILE A 407 5.77 -0.17 6.74
N GLY A 408 6.34 -0.99 7.63
CA GLY A 408 7.70 -0.78 8.15
C GLY A 408 8.77 -0.87 7.06
N VAL A 409 8.67 -1.87 6.17
CA VAL A 409 9.55 -1.98 4.99
C VAL A 409 9.44 -0.76 4.09
N LEU A 410 8.22 -0.29 3.81
CA LEU A 410 7.94 0.89 2.99
C LEU A 410 8.62 2.14 3.55
N ILE A 411 8.39 2.45 4.82
CA ILE A 411 8.90 3.67 5.46
C ILE A 411 10.43 3.62 5.60
N ASP A 412 10.98 2.48 5.97
CA ASP A 412 12.43 2.32 6.04
C ASP A 412 13.09 2.49 4.66
N ASP A 413 12.54 1.89 3.59
CA ASP A 413 13.05 2.09 2.24
C ASP A 413 13.02 3.56 1.82
N LEU A 414 11.90 4.26 2.08
CA LEU A 414 11.75 5.68 1.75
C LEU A 414 12.76 6.56 2.48
N THR A 415 12.85 6.42 3.80
CA THR A 415 13.61 7.34 4.65
C THR A 415 15.12 7.07 4.63
N THR A 416 15.54 5.85 4.24
CA THR A 416 16.96 5.45 4.17
C THR A 416 17.52 5.43 2.76
N LYS A 417 16.76 4.96 1.76
CA LYS A 417 17.24 4.82 0.39
C LYS A 417 16.84 6.00 -0.51
N GLY A 418 15.77 6.71 -0.13
CA GLY A 418 15.15 7.71 -1.00
C GLY A 418 14.48 7.10 -2.21
N VAL A 419 14.10 7.96 -3.17
CA VAL A 419 13.40 7.56 -4.39
C VAL A 419 14.00 8.27 -5.60
N ASP A 420 14.49 7.51 -6.58
CA ASP A 420 14.94 8.02 -7.88
C ASP A 420 13.80 7.94 -8.93
N GLU A 421 12.80 7.12 -8.67
CA GLU A 421 11.58 6.93 -9.45
C GLU A 421 10.39 6.71 -8.49
N PRO A 422 9.13 6.91 -8.90
CA PRO A 422 7.98 6.67 -8.03
C PRO A 422 8.01 5.28 -7.41
N TYR A 423 8.14 5.23 -6.08
CA TYR A 423 8.27 3.99 -5.31
C TYR A 423 6.96 3.20 -5.36
N ARG A 424 7.09 1.89 -5.49
CA ARG A 424 6.00 0.93 -5.40
C ARG A 424 6.39 -0.27 -4.56
N MET A 425 5.50 -0.71 -3.69
CA MET A 425 5.73 -1.90 -2.87
C MET A 425 5.56 -3.18 -3.68
N PHE A 426 6.47 -4.12 -3.48
CA PHE A 426 6.44 -5.50 -3.99
C PHE A 426 6.85 -6.46 -2.89
N THR A 427 6.39 -7.72 -2.99
CA THR A 427 6.79 -8.76 -2.04
C THR A 427 8.30 -9.02 -2.01
N SER A 428 9.01 -8.73 -3.11
CA SER A 428 10.47 -8.87 -3.18
C SER A 428 11.25 -7.85 -2.35
N ARG A 429 10.60 -6.77 -1.90
CA ARG A 429 11.25 -5.76 -1.03
C ARG A 429 11.31 -6.19 0.43
N ALA A 430 10.44 -7.11 0.84
CA ALA A 430 10.42 -7.66 2.19
C ALA A 430 11.33 -8.89 2.30
N GLU A 431 12.22 -8.88 3.26
CA GLU A 431 13.13 -9.98 3.57
C GLU A 431 12.39 -11.12 4.28
N TYR A 432 11.44 -10.79 5.17
CA TYR A 432 10.77 -11.72 6.08
C TYR A 432 9.33 -12.06 5.62
N ARG A 433 9.14 -12.41 4.33
CA ARG A 433 7.80 -12.58 3.73
C ARG A 433 6.91 -13.60 4.44
N ILE A 434 7.48 -14.69 4.99
CA ILE A 434 6.69 -15.69 5.71
C ILE A 434 6.20 -15.17 7.07
N LEU A 435 6.87 -14.16 7.65
CA LEU A 435 6.41 -13.49 8.86
C LEU A 435 5.34 -12.44 8.55
N LEU A 436 5.41 -11.80 7.36
CA LEU A 436 4.59 -10.65 6.96
C LEU A 436 3.40 -11.05 6.07
N ARG A 437 2.74 -12.17 6.37
CA ARG A 437 1.61 -12.65 5.57
C ARG A 437 0.37 -11.76 5.77
N GLN A 438 -0.51 -11.76 4.76
CA GLN A 438 -1.79 -11.04 4.83
C GLN A 438 -2.76 -11.61 5.89
N ASP A 439 -2.67 -12.91 6.17
CA ASP A 439 -3.54 -13.61 7.13
C ASP A 439 -3.23 -13.31 8.59
N ASN A 440 -2.01 -12.86 8.90
CA ASN A 440 -1.51 -12.69 10.27
C ASN A 440 -1.20 -11.24 10.66
N ALA A 441 -1.67 -10.23 9.92
CA ALA A 441 -1.40 -8.84 10.26
C ALA A 441 -1.98 -8.46 11.62
N ASP A 442 -3.15 -8.98 11.97
CA ASP A 442 -3.76 -8.82 13.30
C ASP A 442 -2.89 -9.40 14.43
N ALA A 443 -2.30 -10.58 14.21
CA ALA A 443 -1.40 -11.21 15.16
C ALA A 443 -0.12 -10.40 15.43
N ARG A 444 0.32 -9.60 14.46
CA ARG A 444 1.52 -8.77 14.57
C ARG A 444 1.24 -7.38 15.16
N LEU A 445 0.08 -6.80 14.86
CA LEU A 445 -0.13 -5.35 15.00
C LEU A 445 -1.28 -4.95 15.92
N THR A 446 -2.35 -5.78 16.07
CA THR A 446 -3.57 -5.34 16.79
C THR A 446 -3.33 -5.10 18.28
N GLU A 447 -2.53 -5.94 18.95
CA GLU A 447 -2.21 -5.74 20.36
C GLU A 447 -1.44 -4.41 20.58
N LYS A 448 -0.45 -4.13 19.71
CA LYS A 448 0.30 -2.88 19.76
C LYS A 448 -0.58 -1.67 19.47
N ALA A 449 -1.47 -1.77 18.49
CA ALA A 449 -2.41 -0.71 18.15
C ALA A 449 -3.41 -0.42 19.29
N TYR A 450 -3.84 -1.45 20.01
CA TYR A 450 -4.67 -1.30 21.20
C TYR A 450 -3.92 -0.58 22.33
N GLN A 451 -2.65 -0.94 22.58
CA GLN A 451 -1.79 -0.27 23.56
C GLN A 451 -1.55 1.20 23.21
N LEU A 452 -1.48 1.55 21.93
CA LEU A 452 -1.35 2.93 21.44
C LEU A 452 -2.66 3.72 21.52
N GLY A 453 -3.79 3.07 21.81
CA GLY A 453 -5.11 3.71 21.85
C GLY A 453 -5.77 3.88 20.47
N LEU A 454 -5.22 3.28 19.40
CA LEU A 454 -5.77 3.38 18.05
C LEU A 454 -6.82 2.28 17.77
N ALA A 455 -6.49 1.01 18.06
CA ALA A 455 -7.44 -0.08 17.89
C ALA A 455 -8.49 -0.09 19.00
N SER A 456 -9.76 -0.30 18.64
CA SER A 456 -10.86 -0.39 19.60
C SER A 456 -10.77 -1.65 20.46
N ARG A 457 -11.42 -1.61 21.64
CA ARG A 457 -11.58 -2.78 22.52
C ARG A 457 -12.25 -3.95 21.80
N GLU A 458 -13.26 -3.67 20.98
CA GLU A 458 -13.94 -4.70 20.18
C GLU A 458 -12.99 -5.42 19.23
N ARG A 459 -12.14 -4.67 18.49
CA ARG A 459 -11.11 -5.24 17.59
C ARG A 459 -10.10 -6.10 18.36
N TYR A 460 -9.65 -5.64 19.51
CA TYR A 460 -8.72 -6.38 20.35
C TYR A 460 -9.34 -7.67 20.89
N ASP A 461 -10.58 -7.64 21.38
CA ASP A 461 -11.30 -8.82 21.85
C ASP A 461 -11.56 -9.83 20.72
N HIS A 462 -11.83 -9.34 19.51
CA HIS A 462 -11.96 -10.19 18.31
C HIS A 462 -10.67 -10.91 17.99
N TRP A 463 -9.55 -10.20 18.03
CA TRP A 463 -8.22 -10.79 17.88
C TRP A 463 -7.92 -11.84 18.97
N LEU A 464 -8.23 -11.56 20.23
CA LEU A 464 -7.99 -12.52 21.33
C LEU A 464 -8.77 -13.83 21.13
N LYS A 465 -10.03 -13.75 20.69
CA LYS A 465 -10.86 -14.94 20.36
C LYS A 465 -10.22 -15.74 19.20
N LYS A 466 -9.90 -15.08 18.11
CA LYS A 466 -9.23 -15.71 16.95
C LYS A 466 -7.93 -16.40 17.38
N LYS A 467 -7.08 -15.72 18.14
CA LYS A 467 -5.82 -16.24 18.67
C LYS A 467 -6.03 -17.51 19.50
N ALA A 468 -6.98 -17.48 20.44
CA ALA A 468 -7.27 -18.63 21.30
C ALA A 468 -7.72 -19.86 20.48
N GLU A 469 -8.56 -19.67 19.46
CA GLU A 469 -9.01 -20.75 18.58
C GLU A 469 -7.88 -21.34 17.74
N ILE A 470 -7.02 -20.49 17.17
CA ILE A 470 -5.84 -20.94 16.40
C ILE A 470 -4.90 -21.76 17.31
N GLU A 471 -4.59 -21.25 18.50
CA GLU A 471 -3.73 -21.95 19.47
C GLU A 471 -4.33 -23.29 19.92
N ARG A 472 -5.66 -23.34 20.13
CA ARG A 472 -6.39 -24.56 20.46
C ARG A 472 -6.27 -25.62 19.36
N ILE A 473 -6.46 -25.23 18.09
CA ILE A 473 -6.36 -26.14 16.94
C ILE A 473 -4.91 -26.66 16.79
N VAL A 474 -3.92 -25.76 16.81
CA VAL A 474 -2.51 -26.13 16.68
C VAL A 474 -2.13 -27.11 17.80
N LYS A 475 -2.45 -26.79 19.07
CA LYS A 475 -2.18 -27.67 20.20
C LYS A 475 -2.85 -29.03 20.06
N PHE A 476 -4.12 -29.07 19.64
CA PHE A 476 -4.85 -30.30 19.38
C PHE A 476 -4.12 -31.16 18.33
N CYS A 477 -3.71 -30.57 17.21
CA CYS A 477 -2.99 -31.27 16.15
C CYS A 477 -1.61 -31.79 16.60
N ASP A 478 -0.91 -31.05 17.46
CA ASP A 478 0.40 -31.42 17.97
C ASP A 478 0.36 -32.57 19.01
N THR A 479 -0.73 -32.63 19.77
CA THR A 479 -0.85 -33.61 20.87
C THR A 479 -1.67 -34.84 20.50
N THR A 480 -2.46 -34.80 19.42
CA THR A 480 -3.33 -35.92 19.01
C THR A 480 -2.62 -36.85 18.03
N ASN A 481 -2.46 -38.11 18.45
CA ASN A 481 -1.89 -39.17 17.61
C ASN A 481 -2.98 -39.93 16.85
N VAL A 482 -2.71 -40.28 15.62
CA VAL A 482 -3.53 -41.16 14.77
C VAL A 482 -2.78 -42.43 14.42
N LYS A 483 -3.52 -43.54 14.23
CA LYS A 483 -2.93 -44.84 13.88
C LYS A 483 -3.09 -45.08 12.38
N PRO A 484 -2.16 -45.87 11.77
CA PRO A 484 -2.22 -46.21 10.35
C PRO A 484 -3.59 -46.77 9.89
N ARG A 485 -4.18 -47.63 10.70
CA ARG A 485 -5.48 -48.26 10.38
C ARG A 485 -6.65 -47.27 10.29
N ASP A 486 -6.52 -46.11 10.94
CA ASP A 486 -7.61 -45.11 11.03
C ASP A 486 -7.56 -44.09 9.87
N VAL A 487 -6.40 -43.95 9.19
CA VAL A 487 -6.19 -42.87 8.23
C VAL A 487 -5.58 -43.30 6.87
N ASN A 488 -4.94 -44.49 6.77
CA ASN A 488 -4.21 -44.86 5.56
C ASN A 488 -5.09 -44.92 4.31
N ALA A 489 -6.30 -45.44 4.40
CA ALA A 489 -7.23 -45.47 3.26
C ALA A 489 -7.54 -44.05 2.75
N ALA A 490 -7.68 -43.09 3.66
CA ALA A 490 -7.88 -41.69 3.30
C ALA A 490 -6.59 -41.07 2.72
N LEU A 491 -5.42 -41.36 3.31
CA LEU A 491 -4.13 -40.86 2.81
C LEU A 491 -3.87 -41.31 1.36
N GLU A 492 -4.16 -42.58 1.04
CA GLU A 492 -4.06 -43.11 -0.32
C GLU A 492 -5.02 -42.40 -1.27
N SER A 493 -6.27 -42.18 -0.84
CA SER A 493 -7.26 -41.44 -1.65
C SER A 493 -6.88 -39.97 -1.91
N PHE A 494 -6.10 -39.38 -1.01
CA PHE A 494 -5.54 -38.02 -1.15
C PHE A 494 -4.21 -37.99 -1.92
N GLY A 495 -3.73 -39.12 -2.42
CA GLY A 495 -2.51 -39.20 -3.23
C GLY A 495 -1.21 -39.05 -2.43
N THR A 496 -1.21 -39.43 -1.13
CA THR A 496 -0.02 -39.39 -0.29
C THR A 496 0.33 -40.78 0.27
N THR A 497 1.59 -40.95 0.66
CA THR A 497 2.11 -42.22 1.15
C THR A 497 1.44 -42.65 2.47
N PRO A 498 0.98 -43.90 2.61
CA PRO A 498 0.47 -44.45 3.88
C PRO A 498 1.49 -44.37 5.00
N MET A 499 1.00 -44.32 6.24
CA MET A 499 1.82 -44.34 7.45
C MET A 499 2.18 -45.80 7.82
N GLN A 500 3.38 -46.00 8.32
CA GLN A 500 3.81 -47.29 8.92
C GLN A 500 3.59 -47.31 10.44
N PHE A 501 3.74 -46.19 11.10
CA PHE A 501 3.60 -46.01 12.53
C PHE A 501 2.65 -44.86 12.87
N GLY A 502 2.15 -44.85 14.11
CA GLY A 502 1.33 -43.73 14.59
C GLY A 502 2.11 -42.41 14.58
N ALA A 503 1.42 -41.33 14.27
CA ALA A 503 2.01 -40.02 14.17
C ALA A 503 1.01 -38.94 14.62
N THR A 504 1.50 -37.74 14.95
CA THR A 504 0.63 -36.61 15.28
C THR A 504 -0.09 -36.08 14.05
N ILE A 505 -1.26 -35.46 14.24
CA ILE A 505 -2.01 -34.83 13.15
C ILE A 505 -1.17 -33.73 12.51
N SER A 506 -0.41 -32.95 13.28
CA SER A 506 0.51 -31.92 12.75
C SER A 506 1.52 -32.49 11.76
N SER A 507 2.07 -33.69 12.03
CA SER A 507 3.03 -34.31 11.10
C SER A 507 2.40 -34.71 9.75
N LEU A 508 1.10 -34.99 9.73
CA LEU A 508 0.35 -35.25 8.50
C LEU A 508 0.02 -33.95 7.77
N ILE A 509 -0.44 -32.92 8.51
CA ILE A 509 -0.72 -31.59 7.92
C ILE A 509 0.56 -31.00 7.28
N ALA A 510 1.74 -31.26 7.83
CA ALA A 510 3.01 -30.80 7.28
C ALA A 510 3.33 -31.37 5.88
N ARG A 511 2.63 -32.44 5.43
CA ARG A 511 2.79 -32.98 4.08
C ARG A 511 2.17 -32.02 3.04
N PRO A 512 2.86 -31.63 1.96
CA PRO A 512 2.37 -30.64 0.99
C PRO A 512 1.02 -30.98 0.36
N GLN A 513 0.73 -32.26 0.16
CA GLN A 513 -0.46 -32.78 -0.52
C GLN A 513 -1.73 -32.72 0.35
N LEU A 514 -1.58 -32.59 1.68
CA LEU A 514 -2.69 -32.67 2.63
C LEU A 514 -3.10 -31.29 3.12
N SER A 515 -4.39 -31.06 3.26
CA SER A 515 -4.96 -29.94 4.00
C SER A 515 -5.59 -30.41 5.31
N ILE A 516 -5.71 -29.50 6.26
CA ILE A 516 -6.37 -29.77 7.53
C ILE A 516 -7.83 -30.21 7.33
N LYS A 517 -8.52 -29.62 6.32
CA LYS A 517 -9.91 -29.97 5.97
C LYS A 517 -10.03 -31.38 5.38
N GLN A 518 -9.09 -31.79 4.49
CA GLN A 518 -9.06 -33.16 3.96
C GLN A 518 -8.88 -34.16 5.10
N LEU A 519 -7.95 -33.91 6.03
CA LEU A 519 -7.76 -34.79 7.18
C LEU A 519 -8.97 -34.81 8.11
N ALA A 520 -9.67 -33.70 8.30
CA ALA A 520 -10.91 -33.63 9.09
C ALA A 520 -12.05 -34.45 8.48
N SER A 521 -12.07 -34.66 7.16
CA SER A 521 -13.07 -35.55 6.54
C SER A 521 -12.90 -37.02 6.98
N ALA A 522 -11.66 -37.45 7.28
CA ALA A 522 -11.32 -38.81 7.69
C ALA A 522 -11.17 -38.96 9.22
N ILE A 523 -10.80 -37.89 9.95
CA ILE A 523 -10.49 -37.93 11.37
C ILE A 523 -11.62 -37.20 12.14
N ALA A 524 -12.59 -37.97 12.69
CA ALA A 524 -13.74 -37.41 13.41
C ALA A 524 -13.35 -36.48 14.58
N PRO A 525 -12.36 -36.81 15.46
CA PRO A 525 -11.92 -35.85 16.48
C PRO A 525 -11.37 -34.53 15.94
N LEU A 526 -10.67 -34.54 14.79
CA LEU A 526 -10.22 -33.30 14.14
C LEU A 526 -11.40 -32.51 13.60
N ARG A 527 -12.39 -33.17 12.97
CA ARG A 527 -13.61 -32.52 12.51
C ARG A 527 -14.31 -31.79 13.64
N ALA A 528 -14.46 -32.43 14.81
CA ALA A 528 -15.05 -31.81 15.99
C ALA A 528 -14.19 -30.63 16.51
N ALA A 529 -12.87 -30.75 16.46
CA ALA A 529 -11.97 -29.66 16.86
C ALA A 529 -12.05 -28.43 15.91
N LEU A 530 -12.43 -28.61 14.65
CA LEU A 530 -12.63 -27.55 13.68
C LEU A 530 -14.06 -26.98 13.68
N ASP A 531 -14.95 -27.47 14.54
CA ASP A 531 -16.29 -26.91 14.70
C ASP A 531 -16.24 -25.70 15.62
N ILE A 532 -16.07 -24.53 14.99
CA ILE A 532 -15.89 -23.23 15.64
C ILE A 532 -17.14 -22.41 15.39
N ASP A 533 -17.74 -21.88 16.45
CA ASP A 533 -18.85 -20.92 16.36
C ASP A 533 -18.31 -19.49 16.13
N ASP A 534 -17.81 -19.25 14.91
CA ASP A 534 -17.30 -17.96 14.47
C ASP A 534 -17.55 -17.79 12.96
N ALA A 535 -18.04 -16.64 12.57
CA ALA A 535 -18.29 -16.29 11.17
C ALA A 535 -17.00 -16.39 10.30
N ARG A 536 -15.82 -16.21 10.91
CA ARG A 536 -14.50 -16.28 10.25
C ARG A 536 -13.81 -17.64 10.44
N ARG A 537 -14.55 -18.68 10.75
CA ARG A 537 -14.05 -20.05 10.97
C ARG A 537 -13.05 -20.49 9.90
N GLU A 538 -13.33 -20.21 8.64
CA GLU A 538 -12.47 -20.62 7.52
C GLU A 538 -11.10 -19.95 7.58
N GLU A 539 -11.02 -18.67 7.93
CA GLU A 539 -9.77 -17.93 8.12
C GLU A 539 -8.98 -18.45 9.32
N ILE A 540 -9.65 -18.81 10.42
CA ILE A 540 -9.04 -19.39 11.62
C ILE A 540 -8.39 -20.74 11.30
N ILE A 541 -9.12 -21.61 10.57
CA ILE A 541 -8.64 -22.92 10.16
C ILE A 541 -7.44 -22.80 9.21
N GLU A 542 -7.51 -21.88 8.22
CA GLU A 542 -6.42 -21.62 7.29
C GLU A 542 -5.18 -21.11 8.02
N ALA A 543 -5.33 -20.18 8.96
CA ALA A 543 -4.22 -19.66 9.76
C ALA A 543 -3.55 -20.76 10.60
N ALA A 544 -4.33 -21.66 11.22
CA ALA A 544 -3.80 -22.81 11.96
C ALA A 544 -3.03 -23.78 11.04
N GLU A 545 -3.57 -24.07 9.85
CA GLU A 545 -2.89 -24.93 8.86
C GLU A 545 -1.57 -24.31 8.41
N ILE A 546 -1.53 -23.00 8.14
CA ILE A 546 -0.30 -22.31 7.73
C ILE A 546 0.74 -22.36 8.84
N LEU A 547 0.36 -22.13 10.10
CA LEU A 547 1.29 -22.20 11.23
C LEU A 547 1.90 -23.59 11.37
N ILE A 548 1.12 -24.65 11.22
CA ILE A 548 1.61 -26.02 11.29
C ILE A 548 2.55 -26.34 10.11
N LYS A 549 2.12 -26.04 8.88
CA LYS A 549 2.91 -26.38 7.68
C LYS A 549 4.23 -25.64 7.57
N TYR A 550 4.26 -24.41 8.01
CA TYR A 550 5.41 -23.51 7.83
C TYR A 550 6.19 -23.26 9.13
N ASP A 551 5.93 -23.99 10.22
CA ASP A 551 6.56 -23.82 11.52
C ASP A 551 8.09 -23.72 11.46
N GLY A 552 8.75 -24.64 10.75
CA GLY A 552 10.20 -24.65 10.59
C GLY A 552 10.75 -23.43 9.83
N TYR A 553 10.01 -22.94 8.82
CA TYR A 553 10.37 -21.73 8.07
C TYR A 553 10.18 -20.48 8.92
N ILE A 554 9.06 -20.39 9.64
CA ILE A 554 8.73 -19.27 10.52
C ILE A 554 9.78 -19.14 11.64
N LYS A 555 10.15 -20.24 12.28
CA LYS A 555 11.20 -20.25 13.33
C LYS A 555 12.55 -19.79 12.79
N ARG A 556 12.92 -20.24 11.59
CA ARG A 556 14.19 -19.84 10.94
C ARG A 556 14.21 -18.36 10.61
N GLU A 557 13.13 -17.81 10.00
CA GLU A 557 13.07 -16.38 9.68
C GLU A 557 13.06 -15.50 10.93
N ARG A 558 12.40 -15.92 12.03
CA ARG A 558 12.47 -15.20 13.30
C ARG A 558 13.90 -15.13 13.83
N GLN A 559 14.64 -16.25 13.81
CA GLN A 559 16.05 -16.23 14.22
C GLN A 559 16.92 -15.30 13.38
N ILE A 560 16.64 -15.16 12.09
CA ILE A 560 17.34 -14.22 11.21
C ILE A 560 16.95 -12.80 11.58
N ALA A 561 15.67 -12.51 11.76
CA ALA A 561 15.18 -11.20 12.18
C ALA A 561 15.79 -10.77 13.50
N ASP A 562 15.81 -11.64 14.52
CA ASP A 562 16.42 -11.37 15.83
C ASP A 562 17.93 -11.04 15.75
N LYS A 563 18.65 -11.66 14.82
CA LYS A 563 20.06 -11.30 14.56
C LYS A 563 20.20 -9.91 13.94
N MET A 564 19.30 -9.56 13.02
CA MET A 564 19.32 -8.23 12.38
C MET A 564 18.91 -7.13 13.37
N HIS A 565 18.01 -7.39 14.31
CA HIS A 565 17.67 -6.44 15.38
C HIS A 565 18.88 -5.97 16.17
N ARG A 566 19.85 -6.85 16.42
CA ARG A 566 21.10 -6.48 17.10
C ARG A 566 21.90 -5.41 16.35
N LEU A 567 21.84 -5.39 15.02
CA LEU A 567 22.47 -4.33 14.22
C LEU A 567 21.63 -3.03 14.23
N GLU A 568 20.31 -3.13 14.36
CA GLU A 568 19.43 -1.97 14.52
C GLU A 568 19.62 -1.27 15.87
N ASP A 569 20.00 -1.99 16.91
CA ASP A 569 20.26 -1.42 18.23
C ASP A 569 21.61 -0.67 18.29
N ILE A 570 22.51 -0.88 17.31
CA ILE A 570 23.81 -0.22 17.26
C ILE A 570 23.66 1.13 16.57
N ARG A 571 23.59 2.21 17.36
CA ARG A 571 23.55 3.59 16.87
C ARG A 571 24.94 4.02 16.37
N ILE A 572 25.01 4.50 15.12
CA ILE A 572 26.25 4.96 14.49
C ILE A 572 26.24 6.45 14.15
N LYS A 573 25.09 7.10 14.20
CA LYS A 573 24.96 8.52 13.88
C LYS A 573 25.80 9.40 14.83
N GLY A 574 26.70 10.19 14.25
CA GLY A 574 27.60 11.07 14.99
C GLY A 574 28.84 10.38 15.57
N HIS A 575 28.98 9.05 15.44
CA HIS A 575 30.18 8.32 15.87
C HIS A 575 31.32 8.37 14.87
N PHE A 576 31.00 8.56 13.57
CA PHE A 576 31.99 8.47 12.51
C PHE A 576 32.08 9.76 11.68
N ASN A 577 33.32 10.22 11.44
CA ASN A 577 33.61 11.10 10.32
C ASN A 577 33.90 10.24 9.08
N TYR A 578 32.87 9.96 8.28
CA TYR A 578 32.98 9.08 7.11
C TYR A 578 34.04 9.55 6.10
N ASN A 579 34.42 10.84 6.06
CA ASN A 579 35.50 11.34 5.20
C ASN A 579 36.86 10.72 5.54
N GLU A 580 37.07 10.39 6.79
CA GLU A 580 38.36 9.89 7.33
C GLU A 580 38.40 8.35 7.36
N LEU A 581 37.31 7.66 7.09
CA LEU A 581 37.23 6.20 7.10
C LEU A 581 37.72 5.61 5.77
N HIS A 582 39.02 5.45 5.64
CA HIS A 582 39.67 4.89 4.43
C HIS A 582 39.54 3.36 4.35
N GLU A 583 39.17 2.69 5.44
CA GLU A 583 39.01 1.25 5.55
C GLU A 583 37.70 0.74 4.89
N ILE A 584 36.77 1.62 4.60
CA ILE A 584 35.51 1.30 3.89
C ILE A 584 35.60 1.70 2.41
N SER A 585 34.81 1.05 1.58
CA SER A 585 34.78 1.32 0.14
C SER A 585 34.43 2.79 -0.16
N THR A 586 35.00 3.34 -1.25
CA THR A 586 34.72 4.73 -1.66
C THR A 586 33.23 4.95 -1.90
N GLU A 587 32.54 4.00 -2.54
CA GLU A 587 31.11 4.06 -2.78
C GLU A 587 30.32 4.03 -1.45
N GLY A 588 30.63 3.05 -0.57
CA GLY A 588 30.02 2.93 0.76
C GLY A 588 30.17 4.21 1.57
N ARG A 589 31.38 4.80 1.58
CA ARG A 589 31.68 6.07 2.27
C ARG A 589 30.83 7.23 1.76
N GLN A 590 30.76 7.43 0.45
CA GLN A 590 29.93 8.49 -0.16
C GLN A 590 28.44 8.32 0.15
N LYS A 591 27.94 7.08 0.12
CA LYS A 591 26.54 6.77 0.45
C LYS A 591 26.24 7.01 1.92
N LEU A 592 27.11 6.56 2.82
CA LEU A 592 26.98 6.78 4.27
C LEU A 592 26.99 8.27 4.63
N MET A 593 27.86 9.06 3.99
CA MET A 593 27.89 10.52 4.15
C MET A 593 26.57 11.18 3.73
N ARG A 594 26.05 10.80 2.57
CA ARG A 594 24.83 11.40 2.00
C ARG A 594 23.61 11.06 2.83
N ILE A 595 23.48 9.81 3.26
CA ILE A 595 22.27 9.28 3.92
C ILE A 595 22.33 9.51 5.42
N ASN A 596 23.52 9.46 6.01
CA ASN A 596 23.78 9.60 7.45
C ASN A 596 22.88 8.72 8.30
N PRO A 597 22.96 7.37 8.16
CA PRO A 597 22.08 6.43 8.82
C PRO A 597 22.21 6.52 10.35
N GLU A 598 21.13 6.26 11.05
CA GLU A 598 21.10 6.30 12.52
C GLU A 598 21.71 5.05 13.14
N THR A 599 21.50 3.88 12.48
CA THR A 599 21.93 2.59 12.99
C THR A 599 22.79 1.82 11.98
N LEU A 600 23.53 0.84 12.50
CA LEU A 600 24.33 -0.06 11.65
C LEU A 600 23.43 -0.94 10.75
N GLY A 601 22.24 -1.31 11.24
CA GLY A 601 21.23 -2.01 10.45
C GLY A 601 20.76 -1.17 9.25
N GLN A 602 20.45 0.12 9.44
CA GLN A 602 20.13 1.02 8.33
C GLN A 602 21.29 1.13 7.34
N ALA A 603 22.52 1.29 7.83
CA ALA A 603 23.73 1.35 7.00
C ALA A 603 23.87 0.11 6.10
N SER A 604 23.57 -1.09 6.64
CA SER A 604 23.69 -2.36 5.90
C SER A 604 22.72 -2.50 4.72
N ARG A 605 21.63 -1.73 4.71
CA ARG A 605 20.61 -1.74 3.65
C ARG A 605 20.83 -0.69 2.57
N ILE A 606 21.82 0.19 2.73
CA ILE A 606 22.12 1.22 1.74
C ILE A 606 22.77 0.56 0.52
N PRO A 607 22.21 0.70 -0.69
CA PRO A 607 22.84 0.19 -1.90
C PRO A 607 24.23 0.81 -2.12
N GLY A 608 25.25 -0.05 -2.27
CA GLY A 608 26.65 0.37 -2.39
C GLY A 608 27.43 0.32 -1.08
N VAL A 609 26.80 0.02 0.05
CA VAL A 609 27.46 -0.34 1.31
C VAL A 609 27.57 -1.86 1.37
N SER A 610 28.80 -2.37 1.41
CA SER A 610 29.07 -3.82 1.40
C SER A 610 29.03 -4.43 2.81
N PRO A 611 28.82 -5.76 2.95
CA PRO A 611 28.98 -6.44 4.23
C PRO A 611 30.36 -6.23 4.87
N SER A 612 31.41 -6.05 4.06
CA SER A 612 32.76 -5.71 4.53
C SER A 612 32.79 -4.34 5.20
N ASP A 613 32.14 -3.33 4.58
CA ASP A 613 32.06 -1.98 5.15
C ASP A 613 31.35 -2.01 6.51
N ILE A 614 30.27 -2.79 6.62
CA ILE A 614 29.52 -2.97 7.89
C ILE A 614 30.38 -3.63 8.98
N ASN A 615 31.17 -4.65 8.62
CA ASN A 615 32.09 -5.29 9.56
C ASN A 615 33.15 -4.32 10.06
N VAL A 616 33.70 -3.47 9.18
CA VAL A 616 34.65 -2.42 9.57
C VAL A 616 34.01 -1.44 10.56
N LEU A 617 32.80 -0.93 10.26
CA LEU A 617 32.07 -0.04 11.18
C LEU A 617 31.82 -0.71 12.53
N LEU A 618 31.44 -2.00 12.54
CA LEU A 618 31.21 -2.75 13.77
C LEU A 618 32.48 -2.87 14.62
N VAL A 619 33.61 -3.16 13.99
CA VAL A 619 34.91 -3.25 14.69
C VAL A 619 35.32 -1.88 15.26
N LEU A 620 35.07 -0.81 14.53
CA LEU A 620 35.40 0.55 14.98
C LEU A 620 34.49 1.03 16.12
N MET A 621 33.26 0.53 16.22
CA MET A 621 32.33 0.80 17.34
C MET A 621 32.78 0.15 18.65
N HIS A 622 33.54 -0.96 18.59
CA HIS A 622 34.05 -1.67 19.75
C HIS A 622 35.46 -1.25 20.18
N ARG A 623 36.05 -0.28 19.48
CA ARG A 623 37.29 0.39 19.85
C ARG A 623 37.03 1.72 20.55
#